data_982294cf5ea22f00fef4a1f940427ea0
#
_entry.id   982294cf5ea22f00fef4a1f940427ea0
#
_cell.length_a   1.000
_cell.length_b   1.000
_cell.length_c   1.000
_cell.angle_alpha   90.00
_cell.angle_beta   90.00
_cell.angle_gamma   90.00
#
_symmetry.space_group_name_H-M   'P 1'
#
loop_
_entity.id
_entity.type
_entity.pdbx_description
1 polymer ?
#
loop_
_entity_poly.entity_id
_entity_poly.type
_entity_poly.pdbx_seq_one_letter_code
_entity_poly.pdbx_strand_id
1 'polypeptide(L)'
;WIGDYVLASYGTGAVMAVPCGDQRDWNFANKFGIVIKNIFKDTDISEGASEDKAAIIDNSDFLSGLTVQEAIQQGILAIEKKEIGKGKTNYRLRDAIFSRQRYWGEPFPVYYENDIPRLTNDDSCVELPEVDKYLPTEEGEPPLARAKKEDWNIFQGDRMEHNTMPGWAGSSWYFLRYMDPKNDSEFVSKEKADYWGQVDLYIGGAEHAVGHLLYSRFWTKFLYDRGFISFDEPFKKMINQGMILGRSNFVYRIKDSNTFVSFDKRKDYKISRMHVDIDLVDKDVLDIEAFKKWREEYKDAEFILNDYGKYICGFEVEKMSKSKYNVQTPDDLVEKFGADTLRMYEMFLGPLEQFKPWDTKGINGVHNFLRKFWRLVHDENNQIHLSDDEPTNAELKSLHKAIKKVTEDIERQAFNTVVSNLMIAVNELNDMKCNKRHILKDLIVLIAPY
;
A
#
# COMPACT_ATOMS: atom_id res chain seq x y z
N TRP A 1 31.16 23.16 25.42
CA TRP A 1 29.98 22.66 26.13
C TRP A 1 29.78 21.16 25.84
N ILE A 2 29.18 20.43 26.76
CA ILE A 2 28.81 19.02 26.60
C ILE A 2 27.31 18.93 26.84
N GLY A 3 26.56 18.47 25.84
CA GLY A 3 25.09 18.28 25.92
C GLY A 3 24.76 16.78 25.85
N ASP A 4 23.92 16.29 26.75
CA ASP A 4 23.48 14.89 26.81
C ASP A 4 22.50 14.51 25.65
N TYR A 5 21.90 15.52 25.00
CA TYR A 5 21.06 15.33 23.82
C TYR A 5 21.86 15.15 22.51
N VAL A 6 23.19 15.33 22.56
CA VAL A 6 24.07 15.12 21.40
C VAL A 6 24.45 13.64 21.31
N LEU A 7 24.13 13.02 20.18
CA LEU A 7 24.47 11.60 19.97
C LEU A 7 25.97 11.41 19.82
N ALA A 8 26.58 10.68 20.75
CA ALA A 8 28.03 10.36 20.73
C ALA A 8 28.48 9.59 19.48
N SER A 9 27.55 8.87 18.84
CA SER A 9 27.77 8.12 17.59
C SER A 9 27.72 8.98 16.32
N TYR A 10 27.43 10.27 16.43
CA TYR A 10 27.34 11.18 15.28
C TYR A 10 28.73 11.74 14.93
N GLY A 11 29.29 11.23 13.85
CA GLY A 11 30.64 11.65 13.39
C GLY A 11 31.71 11.32 14.41
N THR A 12 32.38 12.37 14.91
CA THR A 12 33.40 12.29 16.00
C THR A 12 32.80 12.53 17.39
N GLY A 13 31.48 12.75 17.49
CA GLY A 13 30.80 13.22 18.69
C GLY A 13 30.88 14.74 18.90
N ALA A 14 31.67 15.45 18.10
CA ALA A 14 31.71 16.92 18.09
C ALA A 14 30.78 17.46 17.02
N VAL A 15 29.87 18.35 17.39
CA VAL A 15 28.92 19.01 16.48
C VAL A 15 29.00 20.52 16.65
N MET A 16 28.69 21.24 15.58
CA MET A 16 28.51 22.68 15.64
C MET A 16 27.08 22.98 16.04
N ALA A 17 26.90 23.66 17.17
CA ALA A 17 25.59 24.12 17.63
C ALA A 17 25.18 25.39 16.89
N VAL A 18 23.90 25.48 16.50
CA VAL A 18 23.30 26.67 15.86
C VAL A 18 22.01 27.00 16.58
N PRO A 19 22.06 27.64 17.76
CA PRO A 19 20.92 27.84 18.63
C PRO A 19 19.75 28.63 18.03
N CYS A 20 19.99 29.48 17.05
CA CYS A 20 18.91 30.17 16.36
C CYS A 20 18.15 29.28 15.33
N GLY A 21 18.74 28.12 14.94
CA GLY A 21 18.22 27.18 13.93
C GLY A 21 17.90 25.78 14.43
N ASP A 22 18.16 25.45 15.69
CA ASP A 22 17.81 24.17 16.33
C ASP A 22 17.21 24.45 17.72
N GLN A 23 15.99 23.92 17.93
CA GLN A 23 15.25 24.20 19.17
C GLN A 23 15.93 23.61 20.43
N ARG A 24 16.64 22.51 20.32
CA ARG A 24 17.35 21.89 21.45
C ARG A 24 18.58 22.73 21.84
N ASP A 25 19.33 23.19 20.86
CA ASP A 25 20.43 24.12 21.04
C ASP A 25 19.95 25.45 21.62
N TRP A 26 18.79 25.95 21.17
CA TRP A 26 18.15 27.18 21.67
C TRP A 26 17.76 27.04 23.16
N ASN A 27 17.10 25.93 23.51
CA ASN A 27 16.73 25.63 24.89
C ASN A 27 17.97 25.53 25.80
N PHE A 28 19.01 24.87 25.31
CA PHE A 28 20.27 24.74 26.04
C PHE A 28 20.94 26.09 26.24
N ALA A 29 21.05 26.88 25.19
CA ALA A 29 21.65 28.22 25.25
C ALA A 29 20.93 29.13 26.25
N ASN A 30 19.59 29.17 26.21
CA ASN A 30 18.80 29.94 27.17
C ASN A 30 18.96 29.46 28.61
N LYS A 31 18.95 28.13 28.84
CA LYS A 31 19.11 27.55 30.17
C LYS A 31 20.48 27.91 30.82
N PHE A 32 21.53 28.00 30.01
CA PHE A 32 22.89 28.27 30.47
C PHE A 32 23.35 29.73 30.22
N GLY A 33 22.47 30.63 29.80
CA GLY A 33 22.78 32.03 29.55
C GLY A 33 23.80 32.26 28.44
N ILE A 34 23.80 31.39 27.42
CA ILE A 34 24.68 31.48 26.25
C ILE A 34 24.02 32.46 25.26
N VAL A 35 24.77 33.43 24.77
CA VAL A 35 24.26 34.40 23.78
C VAL A 35 23.91 33.70 22.48
N ILE A 36 22.68 33.84 22.02
CA ILE A 36 22.21 33.33 20.74
C ILE A 36 22.39 34.41 19.69
N LYS A 37 23.25 34.17 18.70
CA LYS A 37 23.40 35.06 17.54
C LYS A 37 22.39 34.67 16.47
N ASN A 38 21.52 35.61 16.09
CA ASN A 38 20.57 35.38 14.99
C ASN A 38 21.32 35.46 13.65
N ILE A 39 21.21 34.38 12.85
CA ILE A 39 21.77 34.31 11.49
C ILE A 39 20.67 34.32 10.43
N PHE A 40 19.44 34.56 10.79
CA PHE A 40 18.32 34.67 9.84
C PHE A 40 17.87 36.11 9.69
N LYS A 41 17.68 36.53 8.45
CA LYS A 41 17.20 37.88 8.12
C LYS A 41 15.71 37.97 8.47
N ASP A 42 15.34 39.10 9.11
CA ASP A 42 13.94 39.44 9.43
C ASP A 42 13.16 38.33 10.16
N THR A 43 13.84 37.47 10.92
CA THR A 43 13.24 36.35 11.66
C THR A 43 13.35 36.61 13.16
N ASP A 44 12.23 36.54 13.88
CA ASP A 44 12.21 36.62 15.33
C ASP A 44 12.52 35.27 15.96
N ILE A 45 13.54 35.21 16.82
CA ILE A 45 13.99 34.02 17.56
C ILE A 45 13.84 34.19 19.07
N SER A 46 13.09 35.20 19.54
CA SER A 46 12.94 35.49 20.97
C SER A 46 12.21 34.41 21.75
N GLU A 47 11.24 33.74 21.14
CA GLU A 47 10.41 32.68 21.73
C GLU A 47 10.83 31.26 21.34
N GLY A 48 11.75 31.11 20.40
CA GLY A 48 12.21 29.80 19.92
C GLY A 48 13.13 29.87 18.70
N ALA A 49 13.73 28.76 18.35
CA ALA A 49 14.53 28.65 17.13
C ALA A 49 13.67 28.66 15.88
N SER A 50 14.22 29.12 14.77
CA SER A 50 13.58 29.02 13.45
C SER A 50 14.09 27.83 12.68
N GLU A 51 13.23 26.88 12.36
CA GLU A 51 13.56 25.71 11.53
C GLU A 51 13.17 25.90 10.05
N ASP A 52 12.85 27.12 9.64
CA ASP A 52 12.46 27.42 8.27
C ASP A 52 13.65 27.33 7.32
N LYS A 53 13.62 26.33 6.46
CA LYS A 53 14.67 26.06 5.44
C LYS A 53 14.66 27.05 4.29
N ALA A 54 13.61 27.85 4.12
CA ALA A 54 13.51 28.89 3.13
C ALA A 54 13.98 30.26 3.66
N ALA A 55 14.25 30.38 4.97
CA ALA A 55 14.76 31.61 5.57
C ALA A 55 16.08 32.07 4.90
N ILE A 56 16.25 33.38 4.79
CA ILE A 56 17.47 33.98 4.22
C ILE A 56 18.52 34.11 5.33
N ILE A 57 19.72 33.65 5.05
CA ILE A 57 20.87 33.75 5.96
C ILE A 57 21.38 35.22 5.96
N ASP A 58 21.71 35.70 7.14
CA ASP A 58 22.37 36.98 7.39
C ASP A 58 23.53 36.83 8.40
N ASN A 59 24.32 37.84 8.64
CA ASN A 59 25.45 37.82 9.59
C ASN A 59 26.41 36.61 9.45
N SER A 60 26.55 36.07 8.24
CA SER A 60 27.24 34.79 7.97
C SER A 60 28.25 34.87 6.82
N ASP A 61 28.94 36.04 6.68
CA ASP A 61 29.97 36.31 5.67
C ASP A 61 29.49 35.97 4.25
N PHE A 62 30.21 35.12 3.51
CA PHE A 62 29.89 34.74 2.14
C PHE A 62 28.58 33.93 1.99
N LEU A 63 27.99 33.48 3.09
CA LEU A 63 26.69 32.80 3.08
C LEU A 63 25.50 33.74 3.24
N SER A 64 25.74 35.00 3.58
CA SER A 64 24.68 36.00 3.76
C SER A 64 23.97 36.28 2.42
N GLY A 65 22.66 36.37 2.46
CA GLY A 65 21.79 36.56 1.28
C GLY A 65 21.31 35.26 0.61
N LEU A 66 21.83 34.13 0.99
CA LEU A 66 21.40 32.80 0.49
C LEU A 66 20.26 32.24 1.34
N THR A 67 19.44 31.35 0.77
CA THR A 67 18.54 30.54 1.54
C THR A 67 19.33 29.54 2.42
N VAL A 68 18.73 29.04 3.50
CA VAL A 68 19.37 28.01 4.35
C VAL A 68 19.86 26.82 3.52
N GLN A 69 19.09 26.36 2.54
CA GLN A 69 19.44 25.23 1.71
C GLN A 69 20.65 25.53 0.80
N GLU A 70 20.70 26.67 0.19
CA GLU A 70 21.83 27.13 -0.64
C GLU A 70 23.08 27.35 0.22
N ALA A 71 22.93 27.96 1.40
CA ALA A 71 24.03 28.23 2.33
C ALA A 71 24.70 26.94 2.82
N ILE A 72 23.93 25.87 3.10
CA ILE A 72 24.48 24.55 3.44
C ILE A 72 25.36 24.02 2.30
N GLN A 73 24.88 24.07 1.07
CA GLN A 73 25.64 23.59 -0.10
C GLN A 73 26.92 24.42 -0.34
N GLN A 74 26.80 25.72 -0.29
CA GLN A 74 27.96 26.61 -0.46
C GLN A 74 28.98 26.49 0.68
N GLY A 75 28.50 26.28 1.90
CA GLY A 75 29.35 26.02 3.07
C GLY A 75 30.16 24.73 2.92
N ILE A 76 29.53 23.64 2.47
CA ILE A 76 30.20 22.36 2.21
C ILE A 76 31.27 22.55 1.11
N LEU A 77 30.95 23.18 0.00
CA LEU A 77 31.89 23.45 -1.09
C LEU A 77 33.08 24.31 -0.63
N ALA A 78 32.84 25.29 0.23
CA ALA A 78 33.92 26.14 0.78
C ALA A 78 34.86 25.36 1.71
N ILE A 79 34.35 24.43 2.50
CA ILE A 79 35.12 23.55 3.38
C ILE A 79 35.97 22.58 2.55
N GLU A 80 35.38 21.97 1.51
CA GLU A 80 36.07 21.07 0.59
C GLU A 80 37.20 21.81 -0.16
N LYS A 81 36.92 23.02 -0.67
CA LYS A 81 37.93 23.84 -1.35
C LYS A 81 39.13 24.22 -0.47
N LYS A 82 38.87 24.33 0.85
CA LYS A 82 39.95 24.60 1.84
C LYS A 82 40.67 23.33 2.32
N GLU A 83 40.22 22.15 1.84
CA GLU A 83 40.78 20.83 2.22
C GLU A 83 40.70 20.52 3.73
N ILE A 84 39.77 21.18 4.46
CA ILE A 84 39.59 21.00 5.92
C ILE A 84 38.43 20.10 6.28
N GLY A 85 37.70 19.59 5.30
CA GLY A 85 36.60 18.65 5.48
C GLY A 85 35.98 18.23 4.16
N LYS A 86 34.96 17.38 4.21
CA LYS A 86 34.21 16.92 3.05
C LYS A 86 32.75 16.70 3.39
N GLY A 87 31.86 16.93 2.42
CA GLY A 87 30.46 16.56 2.51
C GLY A 87 30.30 15.05 2.71
N LYS A 88 29.43 14.64 3.64
CA LYS A 88 29.12 13.25 3.88
C LYS A 88 27.63 13.09 4.13
N THR A 89 26.99 12.21 3.37
CA THR A 89 25.61 11.81 3.62
C THR A 89 25.61 10.69 4.66
N ASN A 90 25.00 10.94 5.82
CA ASN A 90 24.77 9.93 6.82
C ASN A 90 23.31 9.49 6.79
N TYR A 91 23.09 8.20 6.65
CA TYR A 91 21.76 7.62 6.74
C TYR A 91 21.44 7.26 8.19
N ARG A 92 20.31 7.76 8.68
CA ARG A 92 19.78 7.39 9.98
C ARG A 92 18.64 6.41 9.78
N LEU A 93 18.94 5.14 9.95
CA LEU A 93 17.93 4.08 9.98
C LEU A 93 17.45 3.88 11.43
N ARG A 94 16.18 3.57 11.58
CA ARG A 94 15.66 3.06 12.84
C ARG A 94 15.94 1.58 12.89
N ASP A 95 16.34 1.08 14.08
CA ASP A 95 16.45 -0.35 14.30
C ASP A 95 15.12 -1.03 14.05
N ALA A 96 15.15 -2.13 13.31
CA ALA A 96 13.99 -2.96 13.07
C ALA A 96 14.07 -4.22 13.92
N ILE A 97 13.01 -4.52 14.66
CA ILE A 97 12.91 -5.76 15.41
C ILE A 97 12.50 -6.87 14.44
N PHE A 98 13.43 -7.79 14.19
CA PHE A 98 13.21 -8.96 13.32
C PHE A 98 12.61 -10.13 14.11
N SER A 99 11.65 -9.88 14.98
CA SER A 99 10.94 -10.90 15.74
C SER A 99 9.48 -10.53 15.97
N ARG A 100 8.64 -11.54 16.18
CA ARG A 100 7.23 -11.39 16.49
C ARG A 100 6.83 -12.36 17.60
N GLN A 101 6.03 -11.88 18.51
CA GLN A 101 5.45 -12.65 19.60
C GLN A 101 4.18 -13.36 19.09
N ARG A 102 4.36 -14.22 18.08
CA ARG A 102 3.27 -14.97 17.42
C ARG A 102 3.67 -16.42 17.27
N TYR A 103 2.69 -17.31 17.26
CA TYR A 103 2.93 -18.71 16.95
C TYR A 103 3.24 -18.92 15.46
N TRP A 104 2.37 -18.40 14.58
CA TRP A 104 2.53 -18.56 13.14
C TRP A 104 3.59 -17.62 12.59
N GLY A 105 4.69 -18.21 12.16
CA GLY A 105 5.88 -17.59 11.59
C GLY A 105 7.02 -18.61 11.52
N GLU A 106 8.07 -18.32 10.78
CA GLU A 106 9.26 -19.17 10.76
C GLU A 106 9.94 -19.10 12.13
N PRO A 107 10.24 -20.24 12.78
CA PRO A 107 10.98 -20.27 14.03
C PRO A 107 12.43 -19.84 13.83
N PHE A 108 13.02 -19.23 14.85
CA PHE A 108 14.46 -18.96 14.84
C PHE A 108 15.26 -20.23 15.14
N PRO A 109 16.31 -20.54 14.37
CA PRO A 109 17.20 -21.64 14.65
C PRO A 109 18.20 -21.26 15.79
N VAL A 110 17.64 -20.86 16.94
CA VAL A 110 18.40 -20.33 18.09
C VAL A 110 17.96 -20.99 19.38
N TYR A 111 18.90 -21.44 20.17
CA TYR A 111 18.69 -21.88 21.56
C TYR A 111 19.58 -21.08 22.52
N TYR A 112 19.31 -21.17 23.83
CA TYR A 112 20.01 -20.39 24.86
C TYR A 112 20.80 -21.30 25.83
N GLU A 113 22.10 -21.41 25.63
CA GLU A 113 23.00 -22.08 26.54
C GLU A 113 23.47 -21.08 27.63
N ASN A 114 23.01 -21.26 28.87
CA ASN A 114 23.28 -20.32 29.97
C ASN A 114 22.92 -18.86 29.63
N ASP A 115 21.76 -18.66 29.02
CA ASP A 115 21.23 -17.37 28.52
C ASP A 115 22.06 -16.73 27.40
N ILE A 116 23.03 -17.42 26.83
CA ILE A 116 23.79 -16.99 25.67
C ILE A 116 23.14 -17.60 24.40
N PRO A 117 22.73 -16.81 23.41
CA PRO A 117 22.13 -17.33 22.18
C PRO A 117 23.16 -18.12 21.36
N ARG A 118 22.76 -19.31 20.91
CA ARG A 118 23.52 -20.22 20.07
C ARG A 118 22.68 -20.60 18.84
N LEU A 119 23.34 -20.80 17.71
CA LEU A 119 22.67 -21.36 16.54
C LEU A 119 22.50 -22.87 16.69
N THR A 120 21.40 -23.39 16.17
CA THR A 120 21.20 -24.83 15.99
C THR A 120 22.19 -25.35 14.93
N ASN A 121 22.32 -26.68 14.85
CA ASN A 121 23.16 -27.29 13.81
C ASN A 121 22.55 -27.04 12.41
N ASP A 122 23.42 -26.90 11.41
CA ASP A 122 23.03 -26.58 10.03
C ASP A 122 22.09 -27.63 9.39
N ASP A 123 22.20 -28.90 9.83
CA ASP A 123 21.37 -30.00 9.33
C ASP A 123 20.02 -30.15 10.03
N SER A 124 19.70 -29.26 10.97
CA SER A 124 18.49 -29.37 11.78
C SER A 124 17.38 -28.47 11.24
N CYS A 125 16.27 -29.08 10.82
CA CYS A 125 15.04 -28.34 10.59
C CYS A 125 14.37 -28.03 11.93
N VAL A 126 14.11 -26.76 12.22
CA VAL A 126 13.34 -26.35 13.40
C VAL A 126 11.88 -26.19 13.01
N GLU A 127 11.05 -27.10 13.48
CA GLU A 127 9.62 -27.10 13.25
C GLU A 127 8.86 -26.49 14.43
N LEU A 128 7.71 -25.85 14.15
CA LEU A 128 6.86 -25.32 15.21
C LEU A 128 6.26 -26.45 16.05
N PRO A 129 6.39 -26.42 17.39
CA PRO A 129 5.83 -27.44 18.27
C PRO A 129 4.33 -27.28 18.42
N GLU A 130 3.62 -28.33 18.81
CA GLU A 130 2.22 -28.22 19.21
C GLU A 130 2.08 -27.40 20.51
N VAL A 131 1.06 -26.55 20.57
CA VAL A 131 0.69 -25.77 21.75
C VAL A 131 -0.80 -25.86 22.02
N ASP A 132 -1.19 -25.70 23.28
CA ASP A 132 -2.59 -25.74 23.71
C ASP A 132 -3.42 -24.55 23.19
N LYS A 133 -2.77 -23.38 23.04
CA LYS A 133 -3.40 -22.13 22.59
C LYS A 133 -2.39 -21.27 21.82
N TYR A 134 -2.86 -20.58 20.79
CA TYR A 134 -2.07 -19.61 20.02
C TYR A 134 -2.08 -18.20 20.66
N LEU A 135 -2.08 -18.14 21.98
CA LEU A 135 -2.12 -16.92 22.77
C LEU A 135 -0.86 -16.83 23.64
N PRO A 136 -0.44 -15.63 24.06
CA PRO A 136 0.62 -15.49 25.06
C PRO A 136 0.34 -16.30 26.32
N THR A 137 1.38 -16.61 27.08
CA THR A 137 1.23 -17.20 28.41
C THR A 137 0.58 -16.23 29.38
N GLU A 138 0.20 -16.70 30.55
CA GLU A 138 -0.38 -15.87 31.61
C GLU A 138 0.64 -14.85 32.16
N GLU A 139 1.95 -15.11 32.00
CA GLU A 139 3.05 -14.21 32.34
C GLU A 139 3.41 -13.24 31.20
N GLY A 140 2.74 -13.35 30.03
CA GLY A 140 2.97 -12.47 28.87
C GLY A 140 4.06 -12.95 27.92
N GLU A 141 4.60 -14.18 28.10
CA GLU A 141 5.56 -14.78 27.17
C GLU A 141 4.91 -15.12 25.83
N PRO A 142 5.68 -15.17 24.72
CA PRO A 142 5.15 -15.55 23.41
C PRO A 142 4.47 -16.94 23.40
N PRO A 143 3.57 -17.21 22.44
CA PRO A 143 2.84 -18.47 22.38
C PRO A 143 3.70 -19.73 22.36
N LEU A 144 4.93 -19.67 21.79
CA LEU A 144 5.86 -20.81 21.80
C LEU A 144 6.34 -21.20 23.20
N ALA A 145 6.29 -20.29 24.17
CA ALA A 145 6.58 -20.61 25.57
C ALA A 145 5.56 -21.56 26.20
N ARG A 146 4.40 -21.81 25.54
CA ARG A 146 3.40 -22.81 25.94
C ARG A 146 3.77 -24.24 25.55
N ALA A 147 4.73 -24.39 24.65
CA ALA A 147 5.17 -25.71 24.19
C ALA A 147 5.75 -26.52 25.37
N LYS A 148 5.55 -27.83 25.33
CA LYS A 148 6.20 -28.72 26.28
C LYS A 148 7.71 -28.67 26.08
N LYS A 149 8.46 -28.77 27.17
CA LYS A 149 9.95 -28.70 27.12
C LYS A 149 10.53 -29.81 26.26
N GLU A 150 9.98 -31.00 26.30
CA GLU A 150 10.38 -32.14 25.47
C GLU A 150 10.19 -31.91 23.97
N ASP A 151 9.23 -31.07 23.59
CA ASP A 151 8.89 -30.79 22.19
C ASP A 151 9.62 -29.54 21.66
N TRP A 152 10.08 -28.65 22.56
CA TRP A 152 10.68 -27.37 22.13
C TRP A 152 12.13 -27.14 22.62
N ASN A 153 12.55 -27.75 23.72
CA ASN A 153 13.95 -27.69 24.14
C ASN A 153 14.76 -28.81 23.47
N ILE A 154 14.75 -28.82 22.13
CA ILE A 154 15.27 -29.92 21.31
C ILE A 154 16.80 -29.95 21.17
N PHE A 155 17.50 -28.88 21.57
CA PHE A 155 18.94 -28.81 21.56
C PHE A 155 19.50 -28.91 22.97
N GLN A 156 20.11 -30.03 23.32
CA GLN A 156 20.74 -30.33 24.60
C GLN A 156 19.83 -30.10 25.82
N GLY A 157 18.55 -29.97 25.65
CA GLY A 157 17.58 -29.62 26.71
C GLY A 157 17.50 -28.13 27.02
N ASP A 158 18.22 -27.29 26.28
CA ASP A 158 18.23 -25.85 26.44
C ASP A 158 16.99 -25.19 25.81
N ARG A 159 16.63 -24.02 26.33
CA ARG A 159 15.47 -23.27 25.89
C ARG A 159 15.68 -22.74 24.46
N MET A 160 14.75 -23.06 23.57
CA MET A 160 14.68 -22.46 22.22
C MET A 160 14.13 -21.02 22.27
N GLU A 161 14.39 -20.26 21.23
CA GLU A 161 13.79 -18.94 21.04
C GLU A 161 12.27 -19.04 20.95
N HIS A 162 11.54 -18.23 21.73
CA HIS A 162 10.08 -18.24 21.77
C HIS A 162 9.42 -17.28 20.74
N ASN A 163 10.19 -16.38 20.15
CA ASN A 163 9.70 -15.52 19.07
C ASN A 163 9.78 -16.25 17.73
N THR A 164 8.96 -15.78 16.78
CA THR A 164 9.05 -16.20 15.38
C THR A 164 9.55 -15.04 14.53
N MET A 165 10.04 -15.33 13.32
CA MET A 165 10.41 -14.33 12.33
C MET A 165 9.17 -13.57 11.85
N PRO A 166 9.32 -12.35 11.29
CA PRO A 166 8.21 -11.66 10.63
C PRO A 166 7.64 -12.51 9.50
N GLY A 167 6.34 -12.38 9.23
CA GLY A 167 5.67 -13.12 8.14
C GLY A 167 6.25 -12.88 6.75
N TRP A 168 7.13 -11.89 6.58
CA TRP A 168 7.86 -11.62 5.34
C TRP A 168 9.20 -12.38 5.22
N ALA A 169 9.64 -13.10 6.23
CA ALA A 169 10.93 -13.78 6.18
C ALA A 169 10.96 -14.81 5.03
N GLY A 170 10.10 -15.81 5.04
CA GLY A 170 10.01 -16.80 3.98
C GLY A 170 9.42 -16.26 2.69
N SER A 171 8.38 -15.40 2.76
CA SER A 171 7.79 -14.80 1.57
C SER A 171 8.75 -13.89 0.78
N SER A 172 9.86 -13.51 1.38
CA SER A 172 10.85 -12.64 0.75
C SER A 172 11.68 -13.33 -0.33
N TRP A 173 11.73 -14.65 -0.35
CA TRP A 173 12.51 -15.45 -1.30
C TRP A 173 11.71 -16.59 -1.95
N TYR A 174 10.39 -16.63 -1.77
CA TYR A 174 9.52 -17.70 -2.26
C TYR A 174 9.66 -17.95 -3.78
N PHE A 175 9.89 -16.88 -4.56
CA PHE A 175 10.06 -16.95 -6.01
C PHE A 175 11.32 -17.75 -6.39
N LEU A 176 12.36 -17.74 -5.57
CA LEU A 176 13.54 -18.60 -5.77
C LEU A 176 13.18 -20.07 -5.51
N ARG A 177 12.45 -20.35 -4.43
CA ARG A 177 11.99 -21.73 -4.15
C ARG A 177 11.08 -22.29 -5.24
N TYR A 178 10.27 -21.44 -5.87
CA TYR A 178 9.42 -21.83 -7.00
C TYR A 178 10.20 -22.29 -8.25
N MET A 179 11.44 -21.85 -8.40
CA MET A 179 12.31 -22.31 -9.49
C MET A 179 12.72 -23.78 -9.34
N ASP A 180 12.78 -24.28 -8.10
CA ASP A 180 13.21 -25.65 -7.79
C ASP A 180 12.43 -26.25 -6.60
N PRO A 181 11.09 -26.40 -6.73
CA PRO A 181 10.21 -26.70 -5.59
C PRO A 181 10.37 -28.11 -5.02
N LYS A 182 11.00 -29.04 -5.76
CA LYS A 182 11.20 -30.43 -5.35
C LYS A 182 12.62 -30.75 -4.90
N ASN A 183 13.44 -29.74 -4.70
CA ASN A 183 14.81 -29.92 -4.24
C ASN A 183 14.81 -30.11 -2.71
N ASP A 184 15.22 -31.28 -2.26
CA ASP A 184 15.26 -31.63 -0.83
C ASP A 184 16.61 -31.33 -0.17
N SER A 185 17.63 -30.92 -0.94
CA SER A 185 18.99 -30.64 -0.42
C SER A 185 19.32 -29.16 -0.33
N GLU A 186 18.72 -28.33 -1.17
CA GLU A 186 18.96 -26.88 -1.26
C GLU A 186 17.66 -26.13 -1.43
N PHE A 187 17.62 -24.86 -1.00
CA PHE A 187 16.42 -24.04 -1.20
C PHE A 187 16.17 -23.73 -2.70
N VAL A 188 17.21 -23.71 -3.51
CA VAL A 188 17.21 -23.68 -4.97
C VAL A 188 18.59 -24.08 -5.47
N SER A 189 18.68 -24.95 -6.48
CA SER A 189 19.95 -25.26 -7.12
C SER A 189 20.43 -24.07 -7.95
N LYS A 190 21.76 -23.89 -8.00
CA LYS A 190 22.36 -22.82 -8.80
C LYS A 190 21.99 -22.93 -10.29
N GLU A 191 21.93 -24.13 -10.83
CA GLU A 191 21.52 -24.39 -12.23
C GLU A 191 20.12 -23.83 -12.51
N LYS A 192 19.14 -24.10 -11.62
CA LYS A 192 17.77 -23.62 -11.79
C LYS A 192 17.68 -22.12 -11.60
N ALA A 193 18.37 -21.57 -10.59
CA ALA A 193 18.42 -20.15 -10.35
C ALA A 193 19.04 -19.41 -11.56
N ASP A 194 20.10 -19.92 -12.15
CA ASP A 194 20.75 -19.33 -13.32
C ASP A 194 19.88 -19.44 -14.59
N TYR A 195 19.14 -20.56 -14.74
CA TYR A 195 18.22 -20.73 -15.87
C TYR A 195 17.06 -19.76 -15.87
N TRP A 196 16.37 -19.62 -14.74
CA TRP A 196 15.22 -18.74 -14.62
C TRP A 196 15.61 -17.26 -14.41
N GLY A 197 16.67 -17.01 -13.68
CA GLY A 197 17.21 -15.68 -13.39
C GLY A 197 16.21 -14.80 -12.62
N GLN A 198 16.31 -13.50 -12.83
CA GLN A 198 15.40 -12.52 -12.26
C GLN A 198 13.95 -12.75 -12.74
N VAL A 199 12.98 -12.50 -11.88
CA VAL A 199 11.56 -12.51 -12.26
C VAL A 199 11.31 -11.42 -13.31
N ASP A 200 10.75 -11.79 -14.47
CA ASP A 200 10.57 -10.87 -15.59
C ASP A 200 9.55 -9.76 -15.29
N LEU A 201 8.45 -10.10 -14.64
CA LEU A 201 7.39 -9.17 -14.25
C LEU A 201 6.86 -9.53 -12.88
N TYR A 202 6.92 -8.57 -11.96
CA TYR A 202 6.41 -8.68 -10.61
C TYR A 202 5.31 -7.66 -10.36
N ILE A 203 4.12 -8.12 -9.99
CA ILE A 203 2.94 -7.27 -9.78
C ILE A 203 2.49 -7.40 -8.33
N GLY A 204 2.36 -6.27 -7.63
CA GLY A 204 1.92 -6.24 -6.25
C GLY A 204 1.59 -4.83 -5.79
N GLY A 205 0.67 -4.70 -4.83
CA GLY A 205 0.23 -3.40 -4.33
C GLY A 205 1.34 -2.60 -3.65
N ALA A 206 1.22 -1.28 -3.68
CA ALA A 206 2.16 -0.36 -3.06
C ALA A 206 2.29 -0.54 -1.53
N GLU A 207 1.30 -1.15 -0.88
CA GLU A 207 1.33 -1.49 0.56
C GLU A 207 2.44 -2.48 0.93
N HIS A 208 2.97 -3.22 -0.04
CA HIS A 208 4.07 -4.17 0.16
C HIS A 208 5.47 -3.55 0.02
N ALA A 209 5.56 -2.26 -0.32
CA ALA A 209 6.83 -1.58 -0.62
C ALA A 209 7.82 -1.61 0.55
N VAL A 210 7.36 -1.37 1.78
CA VAL A 210 8.21 -1.33 2.98
C VAL A 210 8.43 -2.72 3.59
N GLY A 211 7.44 -3.60 3.50
CA GLY A 211 7.55 -4.97 4.02
C GLY A 211 8.20 -5.91 3.00
N HIS A 212 7.38 -6.64 2.27
CA HIS A 212 7.80 -7.71 1.37
C HIS A 212 8.87 -7.30 0.33
N LEU A 213 8.70 -6.16 -0.35
CA LEU A 213 9.60 -5.76 -1.43
C LEU A 213 11.01 -5.39 -0.93
N LEU A 214 11.10 -4.70 0.22
CA LEU A 214 12.38 -4.37 0.83
C LEU A 214 13.13 -5.62 1.27
N TYR A 215 12.44 -6.57 1.92
CA TYR A 215 13.01 -7.85 2.33
C TYR A 215 13.42 -8.71 1.14
N SER A 216 12.60 -8.79 0.07
CA SER A 216 12.93 -9.53 -1.14
C SER A 216 14.22 -9.03 -1.77
N ARG A 217 14.39 -7.72 -1.84
CA ARG A 217 15.63 -7.11 -2.36
C ARG A 217 16.82 -7.37 -1.45
N PHE A 218 16.65 -7.27 -0.13
CA PHE A 218 17.69 -7.55 0.84
C PHE A 218 18.15 -9.01 0.75
N TRP A 219 17.22 -9.97 0.75
CA TRP A 219 17.55 -11.38 0.63
C TRP A 219 18.24 -11.70 -0.69
N THR A 220 17.77 -11.15 -1.81
CA THR A 220 18.41 -11.35 -3.11
C THR A 220 19.86 -10.87 -3.09
N LYS A 221 20.13 -9.68 -2.58
CA LYS A 221 21.50 -9.16 -2.45
C LYS A 221 22.37 -10.01 -1.54
N PHE A 222 21.85 -10.43 -0.39
CA PHE A 222 22.57 -11.31 0.54
C PHE A 222 22.91 -12.66 -0.11
N LEU A 223 21.96 -13.29 -0.77
CA LEU A 223 22.19 -14.58 -1.46
C LEU A 223 23.18 -14.43 -2.62
N TYR A 224 23.13 -13.32 -3.34
CA TYR A 224 24.13 -12.98 -4.36
C TYR A 224 25.53 -12.82 -3.75
N ASP A 225 25.68 -12.03 -2.68
CA ASP A 225 26.96 -11.82 -1.99
C ASP A 225 27.54 -13.13 -1.43
N ARG A 226 26.67 -14.07 -1.06
CA ARG A 226 27.06 -15.43 -0.61
C ARG A 226 27.30 -16.43 -1.73
N GLY A 227 27.05 -16.04 -3.00
CA GLY A 227 27.28 -16.89 -4.19
C GLY A 227 26.22 -17.95 -4.46
N PHE A 228 25.07 -17.92 -3.79
CA PHE A 228 23.95 -18.84 -4.01
C PHE A 228 23.21 -18.60 -5.33
N ILE A 229 23.14 -17.36 -5.77
CA ILE A 229 22.50 -16.92 -7.02
C ILE A 229 23.43 -15.97 -7.79
N SER A 230 23.18 -15.79 -9.09
CA SER A 230 24.05 -15.01 -9.99
C SER A 230 23.55 -13.59 -10.28
N PHE A 231 22.43 -13.18 -9.70
CA PHE A 231 21.82 -11.86 -9.90
C PHE A 231 21.59 -11.17 -8.55
N ASP A 232 21.75 -9.83 -8.54
CA ASP A 232 21.70 -9.00 -7.31
C ASP A 232 20.40 -8.20 -7.15
N GLU A 233 19.49 -8.24 -8.13
CA GLU A 233 18.16 -7.65 -8.06
C GLU A 233 17.09 -8.71 -8.35
N PRO A 234 15.97 -8.74 -7.57
CA PRO A 234 15.00 -9.84 -7.69
C PRO A 234 14.14 -9.76 -8.94
N PHE A 235 13.81 -8.55 -9.41
CA PHE A 235 12.80 -8.33 -10.45
C PHE A 235 13.34 -7.45 -11.58
N LYS A 236 13.12 -7.83 -12.85
CA LYS A 236 13.45 -7.00 -14.01
C LYS A 236 12.47 -5.83 -14.17
N LYS A 237 11.20 -6.08 -13.93
CA LYS A 237 10.13 -5.08 -13.99
C LYS A 237 9.17 -5.31 -12.85
N MET A 238 8.83 -4.23 -12.15
CA MET A 238 7.85 -4.23 -11.07
C MET A 238 6.73 -3.23 -11.37
N ILE A 239 5.50 -3.62 -11.08
CA ILE A 239 4.31 -2.78 -11.20
C ILE A 239 3.57 -2.80 -9.88
N ASN A 240 3.39 -1.64 -9.30
CA ASN A 240 2.58 -1.48 -8.10
C ASN A 240 1.20 -0.95 -8.49
N GLN A 241 0.17 -1.79 -8.34
CA GLN A 241 -1.20 -1.34 -8.57
C GLN A 241 -1.58 -0.28 -7.55
N GLY A 242 -2.31 0.74 -8.04
CA GLY A 242 -3.01 1.67 -7.17
C GLY A 242 -4.16 0.99 -6.43
N MET A 243 -4.44 1.42 -5.22
CA MET A 243 -5.57 0.92 -4.45
C MET A 243 -6.90 1.43 -5.01
N ILE A 244 -7.93 0.58 -4.93
CA ILE A 244 -9.32 1.01 -5.09
C ILE A 244 -9.76 1.59 -3.75
N LEU A 245 -10.17 2.86 -3.77
CA LEU A 245 -10.57 3.63 -2.60
C LEU A 245 -12.08 3.61 -2.44
N GLY A 246 -12.55 3.60 -1.20
CA GLY A 246 -13.96 3.71 -0.87
C GLY A 246 -14.37 5.15 -0.67
N ARG A 247 -15.64 5.43 -0.93
CA ARG A 247 -16.26 6.67 -0.49
C ARG A 247 -16.72 6.51 0.95
N SER A 248 -16.14 7.29 1.86
CA SER A 248 -16.62 7.40 3.24
C SER A 248 -17.63 8.52 3.33
N ASN A 249 -18.75 8.26 3.99
CA ASN A 249 -19.74 9.26 4.30
C ASN A 249 -19.64 9.65 5.77
N PHE A 250 -20.01 10.90 6.08
CA PHE A 250 -19.89 11.46 7.43
C PHE A 250 -21.19 12.10 7.90
N VAL A 251 -21.52 11.82 9.15
CA VAL A 251 -22.50 12.57 9.93
C VAL A 251 -21.81 13.46 10.95
N TYR A 252 -22.44 14.52 11.36
CA TYR A 252 -21.88 15.54 12.23
C TYR A 252 -22.70 15.65 13.51
N ARG A 253 -22.18 15.09 14.60
CA ARG A 253 -22.80 15.13 15.91
C ARG A 253 -22.40 16.42 16.62
N ILE A 254 -23.37 17.16 17.16
CA ILE A 254 -23.11 18.31 18.03
C ILE A 254 -22.49 17.80 19.33
N LYS A 255 -21.38 18.42 19.78
CA LYS A 255 -20.68 17.99 20.99
C LYS A 255 -21.62 17.97 22.19
N ASP A 256 -21.46 16.96 23.02
CA ASP A 256 -22.20 16.76 24.26
C ASP A 256 -23.74 16.66 24.10
N SER A 257 -24.20 16.24 22.93
CA SER A 257 -25.62 16.01 22.63
C SER A 257 -25.83 14.74 21.81
N ASN A 258 -27.09 14.32 21.62
CA ASN A 258 -27.48 13.28 20.65
C ASN A 258 -28.16 13.89 19.41
N THR A 259 -27.75 15.10 19.03
CA THR A 259 -28.28 15.84 17.90
C THR A 259 -27.26 15.84 16.77
N PHE A 260 -27.69 15.54 15.56
CA PHE A 260 -26.90 15.52 14.34
C PHE A 260 -27.30 16.67 13.43
N VAL A 261 -26.31 17.40 12.89
CA VAL A 261 -26.54 18.56 12.02
C VAL A 261 -26.10 18.23 10.58
N SER A 262 -26.93 18.60 9.60
CA SER A 262 -26.61 18.45 8.18
C SER A 262 -25.32 19.16 7.77
N PHE A 263 -24.58 18.60 6.83
CA PHE A 263 -23.28 19.08 6.35
C PHE A 263 -23.26 20.59 6.04
N ASP A 264 -24.29 21.09 5.38
CA ASP A 264 -24.43 22.48 4.95
C ASP A 264 -24.60 23.47 6.14
N LYS A 265 -25.20 23.04 7.25
CA LYS A 265 -25.42 23.85 8.47
C LYS A 265 -24.36 23.63 9.56
N ARG A 266 -23.38 22.73 9.35
CA ARG A 266 -22.42 22.31 10.40
C ARG A 266 -21.53 23.42 10.94
N LYS A 267 -21.30 24.50 10.19
CA LYS A 267 -20.41 25.59 10.56
C LYS A 267 -20.90 26.38 11.78
N ASP A 268 -22.17 26.32 12.05
CA ASP A 268 -22.80 27.08 13.16
C ASP A 268 -22.72 26.34 14.50
N TYR A 269 -22.12 25.15 14.54
CA TYR A 269 -22.11 24.29 15.71
C TYR A 269 -20.69 23.74 16.00
N LYS A 270 -20.42 23.47 17.28
CA LYS A 270 -19.25 22.65 17.67
C LYS A 270 -19.59 21.20 17.45
N ILE A 271 -18.93 20.58 16.47
CA ILE A 271 -19.27 19.24 16.01
C ILE A 271 -18.14 18.23 16.21
N SER A 272 -18.52 16.95 16.23
CA SER A 272 -17.66 15.79 16.03
C SER A 272 -18.08 15.09 14.74
N ARG A 273 -17.11 14.87 13.83
CA ARG A 273 -17.31 14.13 12.58
C ARG A 273 -17.24 12.62 12.86
N MET A 274 -18.18 11.86 12.32
CA MET A 274 -18.27 10.42 12.49
C MET A 274 -18.54 9.75 11.15
N HIS A 275 -17.90 8.62 10.91
CA HIS A 275 -18.21 7.77 9.75
C HIS A 275 -19.59 7.16 9.89
N VAL A 276 -20.30 7.04 8.79
CA VAL A 276 -21.60 6.39 8.69
C VAL A 276 -21.56 5.34 7.57
N ASP A 277 -22.32 4.27 7.76
CA ASP A 277 -22.37 3.17 6.80
C ASP A 277 -22.84 3.66 5.43
N ILE A 278 -22.15 3.21 4.38
CA ILE A 278 -22.43 3.61 3.00
C ILE A 278 -23.86 3.23 2.57
N ASP A 279 -24.38 2.13 3.09
CA ASP A 279 -25.73 1.64 2.77
C ASP A 279 -26.84 2.51 3.36
N LEU A 280 -26.52 3.38 4.32
CA LEU A 280 -27.46 4.33 4.93
C LEU A 280 -27.53 5.67 4.17
N VAL A 281 -26.77 5.83 3.07
CA VAL A 281 -26.65 7.11 2.36
C VAL A 281 -26.90 6.94 0.87
N ASP A 282 -27.97 7.57 0.37
CA ASP A 282 -28.23 7.65 -1.08
C ASP A 282 -27.99 9.09 -1.58
N LYS A 283 -27.08 9.27 -2.54
CA LYS A 283 -26.74 10.57 -3.16
C LYS A 283 -26.52 11.68 -2.13
N ASP A 284 -25.71 11.39 -1.11
CA ASP A 284 -25.41 12.28 0.02
C ASP A 284 -26.53 12.48 1.03
N VAL A 285 -27.71 11.92 0.82
CA VAL A 285 -28.85 12.02 1.74
C VAL A 285 -28.85 10.82 2.68
N LEU A 286 -28.84 11.08 3.99
CA LEU A 286 -28.93 10.06 5.03
C LEU A 286 -30.37 9.51 5.12
N ASP A 287 -30.50 8.19 5.17
CA ASP A 287 -31.72 7.53 5.67
C ASP A 287 -31.74 7.60 7.20
N ILE A 288 -32.47 8.59 7.72
CA ILE A 288 -32.56 8.88 9.16
C ILE A 288 -33.17 7.70 9.92
N GLU A 289 -34.19 7.06 9.37
CA GLU A 289 -34.88 5.95 10.05
C GLU A 289 -33.99 4.70 10.12
N ALA A 290 -33.25 4.42 9.07
CA ALA A 290 -32.25 3.36 9.08
C ALA A 290 -31.08 3.69 10.00
N PHE A 291 -30.61 4.94 10.04
CA PHE A 291 -29.56 5.39 10.94
C PHE A 291 -29.96 5.26 12.43
N LYS A 292 -31.17 5.60 12.80
CA LYS A 292 -31.68 5.40 14.17
C LYS A 292 -31.70 3.95 14.61
N LYS A 293 -31.87 3.02 13.65
CA LYS A 293 -31.87 1.56 13.88
C LYS A 293 -30.47 0.96 13.82
N TRP A 294 -29.51 1.65 13.24
CA TRP A 294 -28.15 1.13 13.04
C TRP A 294 -27.41 0.86 14.35
N ARG A 295 -27.64 1.73 15.37
CA ARG A 295 -27.10 1.53 16.71
C ARG A 295 -28.11 2.00 17.78
N GLU A 296 -28.18 1.27 18.88
CA GLU A 296 -29.10 1.59 19.98
C GLU A 296 -28.90 3.02 20.53
N GLU A 297 -27.66 3.52 20.55
CA GLU A 297 -27.32 4.87 21.01
C GLU A 297 -27.90 5.99 20.14
N TYR A 298 -28.35 5.70 18.91
CA TYR A 298 -28.92 6.68 17.98
C TYR A 298 -30.45 6.60 17.87
N LYS A 299 -31.09 5.70 18.59
CA LYS A 299 -32.53 5.49 18.54
C LYS A 299 -33.34 6.77 18.76
N ASP A 300 -32.91 7.60 19.74
CA ASP A 300 -33.54 8.85 20.08
C ASP A 300 -32.77 10.07 19.55
N ALA A 301 -31.98 9.90 18.50
CA ALA A 301 -31.21 10.98 17.90
C ALA A 301 -32.12 12.02 17.23
N GLU A 302 -31.79 13.29 17.41
CA GLU A 302 -32.42 14.43 16.76
C GLU A 302 -31.59 14.89 15.57
N PHE A 303 -32.26 15.47 14.55
CA PHE A 303 -31.63 15.89 13.30
C PHE A 303 -31.97 17.32 12.94
N ILE A 304 -30.95 18.14 12.72
CA ILE A 304 -31.07 19.47 12.12
C ILE A 304 -30.87 19.32 10.63
N LEU A 305 -31.97 19.45 9.90
CA LEU A 305 -32.03 19.26 8.46
C LEU A 305 -31.66 20.55 7.71
N ASN A 306 -31.35 20.42 6.43
CA ASN A 306 -31.16 21.55 5.54
C ASN A 306 -32.50 22.23 5.20
N ASP A 307 -32.46 23.31 4.39
CA ASP A 307 -33.64 24.09 4.04
C ASP A 307 -34.66 23.33 3.16
N TYR A 308 -34.27 22.17 2.64
CA TYR A 308 -35.11 21.28 1.84
C TYR A 308 -35.63 20.07 2.66
N GLY A 309 -35.48 20.07 3.97
CA GLY A 309 -35.94 19.00 4.84
C GLY A 309 -35.13 17.70 4.74
N LYS A 310 -33.87 17.76 4.25
CA LYS A 310 -32.99 16.61 4.09
C LYS A 310 -31.78 16.71 4.99
N TYR A 311 -31.26 15.56 5.44
CA TYR A 311 -29.96 15.48 6.10
C TYR A 311 -28.89 15.14 5.05
N ILE A 312 -27.97 16.04 4.81
CA ILE A 312 -26.87 15.85 3.84
C ILE A 312 -25.62 15.40 4.62
N CYS A 313 -25.05 14.30 4.20
CA CYS A 313 -23.76 13.80 4.68
C CYS A 313 -22.60 14.52 3.99
N GLY A 314 -21.47 14.67 4.69
CA GLY A 314 -20.21 14.94 4.02
C GLY A 314 -19.61 13.66 3.43
N PHE A 315 -18.61 13.79 2.58
CA PHE A 315 -17.89 12.63 2.06
C PHE A 315 -16.41 12.91 1.80
N GLU A 316 -15.62 11.85 1.83
CA GLU A 316 -14.21 11.83 1.42
C GLU A 316 -13.91 10.50 0.74
N VAL A 317 -12.92 10.50 -0.15
CA VAL A 317 -12.40 9.26 -0.75
C VAL A 317 -11.24 8.77 0.09
N GLU A 318 -11.35 7.58 0.65
CA GLU A 318 -10.39 7.02 1.59
C GLU A 318 -10.11 5.54 1.30
N LYS A 319 -9.05 5.00 1.90
CA LYS A 319 -8.81 3.55 1.92
C LYS A 319 -10.02 2.84 2.54
N MET A 320 -10.50 1.79 1.87
CA MET A 320 -11.58 0.95 2.39
C MET A 320 -11.16 0.27 3.69
N SER A 321 -12.00 0.35 4.71
CA SER A 321 -11.84 -0.40 5.95
C SER A 321 -13.17 -0.59 6.67
N LYS A 322 -13.30 -1.67 7.44
CA LYS A 322 -14.51 -1.95 8.23
C LYS A 322 -14.81 -0.84 9.24
N SER A 323 -13.80 -0.24 9.83
CA SER A 323 -13.96 0.86 10.79
C SER A 323 -14.45 2.18 10.18
N LYS A 324 -14.38 2.31 8.86
CA LYS A 324 -14.86 3.47 8.11
C LYS A 324 -16.22 3.25 7.44
N TYR A 325 -16.76 2.03 7.51
CA TYR A 325 -18.06 1.65 6.93
C TYR A 325 -18.18 2.00 5.44
N ASN A 326 -17.07 1.86 4.69
CA ASN A 326 -16.95 2.21 3.27
C ASN A 326 -16.50 1.03 2.41
N VAL A 327 -16.63 -0.19 2.92
CA VAL A 327 -16.21 -1.42 2.22
C VAL A 327 -17.28 -1.85 1.24
N GLN A 328 -16.85 -2.21 0.02
CA GLN A 328 -17.66 -2.96 -0.93
C GLN A 328 -17.13 -4.40 -0.95
N THR A 329 -17.97 -5.37 -0.67
CA THR A 329 -17.54 -6.77 -0.68
C THR A 329 -17.64 -7.36 -2.08
N PRO A 330 -16.65 -8.15 -2.53
CA PRO A 330 -16.74 -8.83 -3.82
C PRO A 330 -17.95 -9.75 -3.91
N ASP A 331 -18.34 -10.43 -2.83
CA ASP A 331 -19.46 -11.37 -2.82
C ASP A 331 -20.78 -10.69 -3.15
N ASP A 332 -21.09 -9.54 -2.53
CA ASP A 332 -22.30 -8.76 -2.80
C ASP A 332 -22.35 -8.26 -4.25
N LEU A 333 -21.19 -7.87 -4.79
CA LEU A 333 -21.08 -7.40 -6.17
C LEU A 333 -21.23 -8.55 -7.17
N VAL A 334 -20.66 -9.71 -6.88
CA VAL A 334 -20.81 -10.92 -7.71
C VAL A 334 -22.27 -11.40 -7.71
N GLU A 335 -22.93 -11.42 -6.56
CA GLU A 335 -24.34 -11.79 -6.47
C GLU A 335 -25.22 -10.84 -7.29
N LYS A 336 -24.94 -9.55 -7.24
CA LYS A 336 -25.76 -8.53 -7.92
C LYS A 336 -25.47 -8.39 -9.41
N PHE A 337 -24.21 -8.50 -9.84
CA PHE A 337 -23.78 -8.16 -11.20
C PHE A 337 -23.10 -9.31 -11.95
N GLY A 338 -22.71 -10.36 -11.27
CA GLY A 338 -21.91 -11.45 -11.82
C GLY A 338 -20.40 -11.20 -11.75
N ALA A 339 -19.62 -12.28 -11.68
CA ALA A 339 -18.16 -12.24 -11.55
C ALA A 339 -17.48 -11.56 -12.74
N ASP A 340 -17.93 -11.82 -13.96
CA ASP A 340 -17.36 -11.21 -15.19
C ASP A 340 -17.50 -9.70 -15.19
N THR A 341 -18.66 -9.19 -14.71
CA THR A 341 -18.89 -7.75 -14.58
C THR A 341 -17.91 -7.13 -13.58
N LEU A 342 -17.72 -7.74 -12.42
CA LEU A 342 -16.79 -7.25 -11.38
C LEU A 342 -15.35 -7.23 -11.91
N ARG A 343 -14.88 -8.35 -12.46
CA ARG A 343 -13.52 -8.49 -13.01
C ARG A 343 -13.21 -7.44 -14.07
N MET A 344 -14.10 -7.31 -15.05
CA MET A 344 -13.93 -6.34 -16.13
C MET A 344 -14.01 -4.91 -15.61
N TYR A 345 -14.87 -4.62 -14.62
CA TYR A 345 -14.99 -3.29 -14.04
C TYR A 345 -13.75 -2.87 -13.26
N GLU A 346 -13.11 -3.77 -12.51
CA GLU A 346 -11.84 -3.48 -11.82
C GLU A 346 -10.76 -3.07 -12.82
N MET A 347 -10.67 -3.73 -13.96
CA MET A 347 -9.74 -3.37 -15.03
C MET A 347 -10.13 -2.04 -15.72
N PHE A 348 -11.43 -1.74 -15.81
CA PHE A 348 -11.94 -0.53 -16.47
C PHE A 348 -11.80 0.76 -15.65
N LEU A 349 -11.73 0.69 -14.33
CA LEU A 349 -11.73 1.84 -13.41
C LEU A 349 -10.70 2.92 -13.74
N GLY A 350 -9.56 2.55 -14.32
CA GLY A 350 -8.51 3.50 -14.69
C GLY A 350 -7.13 2.84 -14.86
N PRO A 351 -6.07 3.63 -15.07
CA PRO A 351 -4.71 3.12 -15.21
C PRO A 351 -4.30 2.29 -14.00
N LEU A 352 -3.56 1.18 -14.24
CA LEU A 352 -3.26 0.17 -13.23
C LEU A 352 -2.54 0.73 -11.99
N GLU A 353 -1.60 1.65 -12.19
CA GLU A 353 -0.76 2.18 -11.11
C GLU A 353 -1.40 3.33 -10.31
N GLN A 354 -2.56 3.85 -10.74
CA GLN A 354 -3.23 4.97 -10.08
C GLN A 354 -4.21 4.51 -9.01
N PHE A 355 -4.30 5.25 -7.92
CA PHE A 355 -5.39 5.13 -6.95
C PHE A 355 -6.70 5.56 -7.60
N LYS A 356 -7.77 4.81 -7.37
CA LYS A 356 -9.06 5.00 -8.04
C LYS A 356 -10.19 4.94 -7.03
N PRO A 357 -11.11 5.92 -7.04
CA PRO A 357 -12.32 5.80 -6.24
C PRO A 357 -13.24 4.73 -6.86
N TRP A 358 -13.84 3.91 -6.01
CA TRP A 358 -14.92 3.04 -6.42
C TRP A 358 -16.15 3.87 -6.81
N ASP A 359 -16.73 3.60 -7.98
CA ASP A 359 -17.99 4.18 -8.43
C ASP A 359 -19.02 3.09 -8.73
N THR A 360 -20.01 2.93 -7.85
CA THR A 360 -21.08 1.94 -8.00
C THR A 360 -21.92 2.17 -9.26
N LYS A 361 -21.94 3.37 -9.83
CA LYS A 361 -22.67 3.63 -11.09
C LYS A 361 -21.90 3.13 -12.30
N GLY A 362 -20.58 3.18 -12.27
CA GLY A 362 -19.72 2.74 -13.37
C GLY A 362 -19.85 1.26 -13.67
N ILE A 363 -20.05 0.41 -12.65
CA ILE A 363 -20.22 -1.04 -12.83
C ILE A 363 -21.43 -1.39 -13.68
N ASN A 364 -22.52 -0.61 -13.60
CA ASN A 364 -23.70 -0.79 -14.46
C ASN A 364 -23.37 -0.61 -15.94
N GLY A 365 -22.42 0.26 -16.28
CA GLY A 365 -21.96 0.47 -17.65
C GLY A 365 -21.32 -0.80 -18.22
N VAL A 366 -20.45 -1.44 -17.43
CA VAL A 366 -19.81 -2.71 -17.81
C VAL A 366 -20.84 -3.85 -17.88
N HIS A 367 -21.76 -3.93 -16.92
CA HIS A 367 -22.81 -4.94 -16.94
C HIS A 367 -23.69 -4.82 -18.22
N ASN A 368 -24.07 -3.61 -18.58
CA ASN A 368 -24.84 -3.36 -19.82
C ASN A 368 -24.04 -3.67 -21.08
N PHE A 369 -22.72 -3.43 -21.06
CA PHE A 369 -21.82 -3.81 -22.15
C PHE A 369 -21.81 -5.33 -22.36
N LEU A 370 -21.61 -6.11 -21.27
CA LEU A 370 -21.63 -7.58 -21.36
C LEU A 370 -22.97 -8.11 -21.84
N ARG A 371 -24.09 -7.50 -21.45
CA ARG A 371 -25.42 -7.84 -21.97
C ARG A 371 -25.55 -7.54 -23.46
N LYS A 372 -25.01 -6.43 -23.97
CA LYS A 372 -24.98 -6.13 -25.41
C LYS A 372 -24.11 -7.14 -26.16
N PHE A 373 -22.96 -7.48 -25.61
CA PHE A 373 -22.08 -8.49 -26.21
C PHE A 373 -22.77 -9.86 -26.28
N TRP A 374 -23.46 -10.28 -25.22
CA TRP A 374 -24.26 -11.52 -25.23
C TRP A 374 -25.28 -11.55 -26.39
N ARG A 375 -25.98 -10.45 -26.62
CA ARG A 375 -26.98 -10.32 -27.69
C ARG A 375 -26.42 -10.35 -29.10
N LEU A 376 -25.13 -10.12 -29.31
CA LEU A 376 -24.51 -10.35 -30.63
C LEU A 376 -24.43 -11.83 -30.99
N VAL A 377 -24.37 -12.68 -29.99
CA VAL A 377 -24.20 -14.14 -30.15
C VAL A 377 -25.53 -14.89 -30.01
N HIS A 378 -26.45 -14.36 -29.20
CA HIS A 378 -27.73 -15.01 -28.86
C HIS A 378 -28.93 -14.16 -29.28
N ASP A 379 -29.96 -14.85 -29.70
CA ASP A 379 -31.26 -14.25 -30.07
C ASP A 379 -32.11 -13.94 -28.80
N GLU A 380 -33.35 -13.47 -29.02
CA GLU A 380 -34.27 -13.13 -27.95
C GLU A 380 -34.72 -14.34 -27.11
N ASN A 381 -34.60 -15.57 -27.65
CA ASN A 381 -34.86 -16.82 -26.97
C ASN A 381 -33.62 -17.43 -26.30
N ASN A 382 -32.55 -16.65 -26.24
CA ASN A 382 -31.25 -17.06 -25.68
C ASN A 382 -30.62 -18.28 -26.43
N GLN A 383 -30.93 -18.42 -27.73
CA GLN A 383 -30.35 -19.41 -28.62
C GLN A 383 -29.21 -18.79 -29.43
N ILE A 384 -28.13 -19.57 -29.67
CA ILE A 384 -27.00 -19.11 -30.49
C ILE A 384 -27.54 -18.76 -31.90
N HIS A 385 -27.31 -17.51 -32.33
CA HIS A 385 -27.74 -16.97 -33.63
C HIS A 385 -26.51 -16.47 -34.42
N LEU A 386 -25.78 -17.39 -35.02
CA LEU A 386 -24.59 -17.10 -35.82
C LEU A 386 -24.80 -17.44 -37.28
N SER A 387 -24.27 -16.59 -38.18
CA SER A 387 -24.22 -16.81 -39.62
C SER A 387 -22.78 -17.16 -40.04
N ASP A 388 -22.69 -18.07 -41.00
CA ASP A 388 -21.42 -18.45 -41.67
C ASP A 388 -21.22 -17.66 -42.98
N ASP A 389 -22.03 -16.63 -43.27
CA ASP A 389 -21.82 -15.74 -44.42
C ASP A 389 -20.51 -14.96 -44.30
N GLU A 390 -19.96 -14.56 -45.44
CA GLU A 390 -18.73 -13.74 -45.50
C GLU A 390 -18.94 -12.38 -44.82
N PRO A 391 -18.00 -11.95 -43.97
CA PRO A 391 -18.03 -10.65 -43.33
C PRO A 391 -17.93 -9.51 -44.36
N THR A 392 -18.58 -8.40 -44.05
CA THR A 392 -18.41 -7.16 -44.83
C THR A 392 -17.07 -6.49 -44.50
N ASN A 393 -16.58 -5.64 -45.40
CA ASN A 393 -15.40 -4.84 -45.16
C ASN A 393 -15.52 -3.92 -43.92
N ALA A 394 -16.70 -3.48 -43.56
CA ALA A 394 -16.97 -2.66 -42.39
C ALA A 394 -16.83 -3.47 -41.08
N GLU A 395 -17.36 -4.69 -41.04
CA GLU A 395 -17.25 -5.61 -39.91
C GLU A 395 -15.78 -6.04 -39.70
N LEU A 396 -15.07 -6.41 -40.79
CA LEU A 396 -13.63 -6.73 -40.73
C LEU A 396 -12.81 -5.54 -40.22
N LYS A 397 -13.09 -4.32 -40.69
CA LYS A 397 -12.41 -3.10 -40.24
C LYS A 397 -12.59 -2.86 -38.73
N SER A 398 -13.81 -3.02 -38.20
CA SER A 398 -14.09 -2.87 -36.78
C SER A 398 -13.33 -3.91 -35.97
N LEU A 399 -13.38 -5.18 -36.35
CA LEU A 399 -12.64 -6.27 -35.70
C LEU A 399 -11.14 -6.03 -35.70
N HIS A 400 -10.52 -5.77 -36.86
CA HIS A 400 -9.06 -5.60 -36.93
C HIS A 400 -8.57 -4.35 -36.23
N LYS A 401 -9.37 -3.28 -36.15
CA LYS A 401 -9.11 -2.11 -35.32
C LYS A 401 -9.10 -2.48 -33.83
N ALA A 402 -10.07 -3.30 -33.40
CA ALA A 402 -10.11 -3.81 -32.04
C ALA A 402 -8.90 -4.71 -31.73
N ILE A 403 -8.58 -5.69 -32.59
CA ILE A 403 -7.42 -6.58 -32.43
C ILE A 403 -6.14 -5.75 -32.23
N LYS A 404 -5.87 -4.80 -33.14
CA LYS A 404 -4.69 -3.94 -33.06
C LYS A 404 -4.64 -3.18 -31.73
N LYS A 405 -5.74 -2.53 -31.35
CA LYS A 405 -5.79 -1.70 -30.13
C LYS A 405 -5.68 -2.53 -28.86
N VAL A 406 -6.36 -3.65 -28.78
CA VAL A 406 -6.30 -4.57 -27.65
C VAL A 406 -4.87 -5.11 -27.47
N THR A 407 -4.22 -5.55 -28.56
CA THR A 407 -2.85 -6.04 -28.52
C THR A 407 -1.88 -4.98 -27.99
N GLU A 408 -1.90 -3.78 -28.61
CA GLU A 408 -1.04 -2.65 -28.19
C GLU A 408 -1.27 -2.25 -26.72
N ASP A 409 -2.52 -2.25 -26.27
CA ASP A 409 -2.90 -1.83 -24.92
C ASP A 409 -2.57 -2.88 -23.85
N ILE A 410 -2.68 -4.19 -24.17
CA ILE A 410 -2.24 -5.29 -23.30
C ILE A 410 -0.73 -5.23 -23.10
N GLU A 411 0.06 -5.05 -24.17
CA GLU A 411 1.51 -4.94 -24.08
C GLU A 411 1.97 -3.80 -23.18
N ARG A 412 1.22 -2.69 -23.17
CA ARG A 412 1.45 -1.53 -22.31
C ARG A 412 0.78 -1.64 -20.94
N GLN A 413 0.01 -2.71 -20.71
CA GLN A 413 -0.79 -2.92 -19.49
C GLN A 413 -1.83 -1.83 -19.23
N ALA A 414 -2.33 -1.21 -20.30
CA ALA A 414 -3.39 -0.22 -20.29
C ALA A 414 -4.78 -0.91 -20.36
N PHE A 415 -5.09 -1.74 -19.37
CA PHE A 415 -6.29 -2.58 -19.37
C PHE A 415 -7.60 -1.81 -19.45
N ASN A 416 -7.65 -0.61 -18.86
CA ASN A 416 -8.83 0.25 -18.92
C ASN A 416 -9.14 0.70 -20.35
N THR A 417 -8.13 0.94 -21.19
CA THR A 417 -8.34 1.31 -22.60
C THR A 417 -8.68 0.10 -23.44
N VAL A 418 -8.25 -1.10 -23.09
CA VAL A 418 -8.72 -2.34 -23.70
C VAL A 418 -10.24 -2.47 -23.56
N VAL A 419 -10.77 -2.34 -22.34
CA VAL A 419 -12.22 -2.45 -22.09
C VAL A 419 -12.99 -1.41 -22.89
N SER A 420 -12.54 -0.15 -22.92
CA SER A 420 -13.21 0.88 -23.72
C SER A 420 -13.17 0.61 -25.23
N ASN A 421 -12.05 0.08 -25.75
CA ASN A 421 -11.96 -0.33 -27.16
C ASN A 421 -12.87 -1.51 -27.50
N LEU A 422 -13.01 -2.49 -26.61
CA LEU A 422 -13.97 -3.58 -26.75
C LEU A 422 -15.41 -3.06 -26.74
N MET A 423 -15.74 -2.08 -25.87
CA MET A 423 -17.05 -1.44 -25.87
C MET A 423 -17.36 -0.74 -27.21
N ILE A 424 -16.38 -0.06 -27.79
CA ILE A 424 -16.51 0.58 -29.12
C ILE A 424 -16.77 -0.48 -30.18
N ALA A 425 -15.97 -1.54 -30.25
CA ALA A 425 -16.11 -2.60 -31.25
C ALA A 425 -17.49 -3.30 -31.15
N VAL A 426 -17.94 -3.63 -29.93
CA VAL A 426 -19.26 -4.24 -29.72
C VAL A 426 -20.37 -3.31 -30.15
N ASN A 427 -20.27 -2.00 -29.87
CA ASN A 427 -21.27 -1.04 -30.33
C ASN A 427 -21.31 -0.93 -31.87
N GLU A 428 -20.13 -0.80 -32.52
CA GLU A 428 -20.03 -0.77 -34.00
C GLU A 428 -20.62 -2.03 -34.63
N LEU A 429 -20.28 -3.21 -34.11
CA LEU A 429 -20.81 -4.48 -34.63
C LEU A 429 -22.29 -4.66 -34.36
N ASN A 430 -22.79 -4.20 -33.23
CA ASN A 430 -24.22 -4.21 -32.92
C ASN A 430 -25.04 -3.28 -33.86
N ASP A 431 -24.52 -2.09 -34.15
CA ASP A 431 -25.15 -1.16 -35.10
C ASP A 431 -25.21 -1.73 -36.52
N MET A 432 -24.20 -2.52 -36.90
CA MET A 432 -24.18 -3.29 -38.15
C MET A 432 -25.04 -4.57 -38.10
N LYS A 433 -25.62 -4.91 -36.96
CA LYS A 433 -26.34 -6.18 -36.70
C LYS A 433 -25.50 -7.41 -37.08
N CYS A 434 -24.19 -7.33 -36.78
CA CYS A 434 -23.27 -8.38 -37.13
C CYS A 434 -23.53 -9.64 -36.29
N ASN A 435 -23.76 -10.75 -36.96
CA ASN A 435 -23.86 -12.08 -36.34
C ASN A 435 -22.91 -13.08 -37.00
N LYS A 436 -21.84 -12.60 -37.67
CA LYS A 436 -20.89 -13.43 -38.39
C LYS A 436 -20.02 -14.20 -37.45
N ARG A 437 -20.05 -15.54 -37.53
CA ARG A 437 -19.23 -16.45 -36.69
C ARG A 437 -17.76 -16.08 -36.74
N HIS A 438 -17.24 -15.79 -37.92
CA HIS A 438 -15.82 -15.44 -38.12
C HIS A 438 -15.40 -14.20 -37.31
N ILE A 439 -16.24 -13.14 -37.30
CA ILE A 439 -16.01 -11.91 -36.56
C ILE A 439 -16.14 -12.14 -35.05
N LEU A 440 -17.24 -12.78 -34.63
CA LEU A 440 -17.58 -12.90 -33.22
C LEU A 440 -16.67 -13.90 -32.49
N LYS A 441 -16.15 -14.92 -33.16
CA LYS A 441 -15.16 -15.86 -32.59
C LYS A 441 -13.90 -15.12 -32.13
N ASP A 442 -13.33 -14.28 -32.97
CA ASP A 442 -12.10 -13.55 -32.63
C ASP A 442 -12.38 -12.48 -31.58
N LEU A 443 -13.56 -11.82 -31.62
CA LEU A 443 -13.96 -10.88 -30.58
C LEU A 443 -14.11 -11.57 -29.21
N ILE A 444 -14.67 -12.79 -29.15
CA ILE A 444 -14.75 -13.60 -27.92
C ILE A 444 -13.35 -13.87 -27.36
N VAL A 445 -12.39 -14.23 -28.21
CA VAL A 445 -10.99 -14.46 -27.79
C VAL A 445 -10.38 -13.20 -27.17
N LEU A 446 -10.66 -12.03 -27.73
CA LEU A 446 -10.17 -10.76 -27.18
C LEU A 446 -10.78 -10.41 -25.81
N ILE A 447 -12.02 -10.79 -25.57
CA ILE A 447 -12.77 -10.49 -24.32
C ILE A 447 -12.45 -11.53 -23.22
N ALA A 448 -12.15 -12.76 -23.59
CA ALA A 448 -12.03 -13.90 -22.68
C ALA A 448 -11.09 -13.70 -21.44
N PRO A 449 -10.01 -12.91 -21.50
CA PRO A 449 -9.16 -12.63 -20.31
C PRO A 449 -9.82 -11.73 -19.27
N TYR A 450 -10.85 -10.99 -19.61
CA TYR A 450 -11.55 -9.99 -18.80
C TYR A 450 -12.81 -10.56 -18.13
#